data_6dd7063d148db7af0dc69e041a6abdfa
#
_entry.id   6dd7063d148db7af0dc69e041a6abdfa
#
_cell.length_a   1.000
_cell.length_b   1.000
_cell.length_c   1.000
_cell.angle_alpha   90.00
_cell.angle_beta   90.00
_cell.angle_gamma   90.00
#
_symmetry.space_group_name_H-M   'P 1'
#
loop_
_entity.id
_entity.type
_entity.pdbx_description
1 polymer ?
#
loop_
_entity_poly.entity_id
_entity_poly.type
_entity_poly.pdbx_seq_one_letter_code
_entity_poly.pdbx_strand_id
1 'polypeptide(L)'
;MRILVNSFLSKRKKRILILLYFVIYIICFYLVEHVFVNRHYFVLDTPIDRAIPFIPQFVLAYYFWFVYHVWGMLPAFLHEDSTEYYRIAFALFSGMTVFIIVSFIFPNMQNLRPAHLGDDIFSKMIANIYASDTPTNIMPSIHVYNALVINTGIWRSPEAGKHHALRGLSLFCCIMIILSTVFIKQHTIADIIGAFVMYLAFYRFFFTRRFRLPALFSEPATTL
;
A
#
# COMPACT_ATOMS: atom_id res chain seq x y z
N MET A 1 -2.56 2.50 35.22
CA MET A 1 -2.59 1.92 33.85
C MET A 1 -3.85 2.32 33.07
N ARG A 2 -5.09 2.07 33.55
CA ARG A 2 -6.34 2.40 32.82
C ARG A 2 -6.52 3.90 32.53
N ILE A 3 -6.14 4.80 33.41
CA ILE A 3 -6.20 6.25 33.20
C ILE A 3 -5.23 6.71 32.12
N LEU A 4 -4.02 6.19 32.13
CA LEU A 4 -3.01 6.51 31.09
C LEU A 4 -3.43 6.02 29.69
N VAL A 5 -4.01 4.82 29.61
CA VAL A 5 -4.55 4.28 28.36
C VAL A 5 -5.71 5.13 27.85
N ASN A 6 -6.64 5.52 28.71
CA ASN A 6 -7.77 6.37 28.32
C ASN A 6 -7.32 7.75 27.83
N SER A 7 -6.35 8.37 28.50
CA SER A 7 -5.77 9.65 28.08
C SER A 7 -5.05 9.51 26.73
N PHE A 8 -4.29 8.44 26.53
CA PHE A 8 -3.61 8.14 25.28
C PHE A 8 -4.59 7.96 24.11
N LEU A 9 -5.64 7.16 24.31
CA LEU A 9 -6.66 6.91 23.29
C LEU A 9 -7.50 8.16 23.01
N SER A 10 -7.84 8.96 24.02
CA SER A 10 -8.60 10.20 23.84
C SER A 10 -7.87 11.20 22.95
N LYS A 11 -6.57 11.41 23.17
CA LYS A 11 -5.73 12.30 22.34
C LYS A 11 -5.62 11.81 20.89
N ARG A 12 -5.73 10.50 20.64
CA ARG A 12 -5.58 9.89 19.31
C ARG A 12 -6.89 9.41 18.69
N LYS A 13 -8.03 9.73 19.28
CA LYS A 13 -9.34 9.28 18.80
C LYS A 13 -9.56 9.56 17.30
N LYS A 14 -9.23 10.75 16.84
CA LYS A 14 -9.38 11.11 15.41
C LYS A 14 -8.45 10.28 14.50
N ARG A 15 -7.24 9.96 14.97
CA ARG A 15 -6.29 9.11 14.21
C ARG A 15 -6.81 7.66 14.11
N ILE A 16 -7.44 7.16 15.17
CA ILE A 16 -8.04 5.82 15.19
C ILE A 16 -9.27 5.79 14.27
N LEU A 17 -10.13 6.82 14.35
CA LEU A 17 -11.35 6.88 13.54
C LEU A 17 -11.07 6.84 12.03
N ILE A 18 -9.96 7.44 11.56
CA ILE A 18 -9.63 7.40 10.14
C ILE A 18 -9.31 5.97 9.65
N LEU A 19 -8.91 5.07 10.56
CA LEU A 19 -8.66 3.66 10.22
C LEU A 19 -9.95 2.91 9.87
N LEU A 20 -11.14 3.44 10.19
CA LEU A 20 -12.41 2.88 9.75
C LEU A 20 -12.54 2.85 8.22
N TYR A 21 -11.77 3.70 7.52
CA TYR A 21 -11.65 3.63 6.07
C TYR A 21 -11.22 2.25 5.58
N PHE A 22 -10.33 1.56 6.30
CA PHE A 22 -9.89 0.22 5.91
C PHE A 22 -11.03 -0.79 5.90
N VAL A 23 -12.01 -0.66 6.80
CA VAL A 23 -13.18 -1.53 6.83
C VAL A 23 -14.00 -1.32 5.55
N ILE A 24 -14.24 -0.06 5.17
CA ILE A 24 -14.95 0.27 3.94
C ILE A 24 -14.18 -0.22 2.73
N TYR A 25 -12.86 0.00 2.71
CA TYR A 25 -12.00 -0.46 1.63
C TYR A 25 -12.05 -1.99 1.45
N ILE A 26 -11.93 -2.76 2.54
CA ILE A 26 -11.96 -4.22 2.50
C ILE A 26 -13.32 -4.71 1.95
N ILE A 27 -14.43 -4.09 2.34
CA ILE A 27 -15.75 -4.41 1.82
C ILE A 27 -15.81 -4.13 0.31
N CYS A 28 -15.37 -2.93 -0.13
CA CYS A 28 -15.35 -2.57 -1.55
C CYS A 28 -14.44 -3.49 -2.37
N PHE A 29 -13.25 -3.82 -1.84
CA PHE A 29 -12.31 -4.75 -2.46
C PHE A 29 -12.94 -6.13 -2.62
N TYR A 30 -13.54 -6.67 -1.56
CA TYR A 30 -14.25 -7.96 -1.61
C TYR A 30 -15.35 -7.97 -2.67
N LEU A 31 -16.14 -6.89 -2.76
CA LEU A 31 -17.21 -6.78 -3.75
C LEU A 31 -16.64 -6.78 -5.18
N VAL A 32 -15.55 -6.08 -5.43
CA VAL A 32 -14.91 -6.04 -6.75
C VAL A 32 -14.31 -7.39 -7.13
N GLU A 33 -13.68 -8.08 -6.18
CA GLU A 33 -12.97 -9.35 -6.42
C GLU A 33 -13.90 -10.58 -6.49
N HIS A 34 -15.03 -10.59 -5.76
CA HIS A 34 -15.83 -11.79 -5.59
C HIS A 34 -17.30 -11.65 -6.02
N VAL A 35 -17.83 -10.44 -6.09
CA VAL A 35 -19.24 -10.23 -6.45
C VAL A 35 -19.38 -9.72 -7.88
N PHE A 36 -18.55 -8.77 -8.28
CA PHE A 36 -18.60 -8.19 -9.61
C PHE A 36 -17.65 -8.89 -10.60
N VAL A 37 -17.64 -10.22 -10.62
CA VAL A 37 -16.69 -11.05 -11.39
C VAL A 37 -17.12 -11.33 -12.84
N ASN A 38 -18.40 -11.23 -13.18
CA ASN A 38 -18.93 -11.53 -14.53
C ASN A 38 -18.74 -10.32 -15.46
N ARG A 39 -17.47 -9.98 -15.77
CA ARG A 39 -17.12 -8.85 -16.61
C ARG A 39 -16.14 -9.26 -17.72
N HIS A 40 -16.10 -8.45 -18.76
CA HIS A 40 -15.01 -8.54 -19.73
C HIS A 40 -13.77 -7.89 -19.15
N TYR A 41 -12.68 -8.66 -18.98
CA TYR A 41 -11.42 -8.15 -18.45
C TYR A 41 -10.43 -7.86 -19.56
N PHE A 42 -9.76 -6.72 -19.49
CA PHE A 42 -8.66 -6.36 -20.38
C PHE A 42 -7.37 -7.03 -19.87
N VAL A 43 -6.74 -7.84 -20.72
CA VAL A 43 -5.47 -8.49 -20.39
C VAL A 43 -4.32 -7.50 -20.54
N LEU A 44 -3.55 -7.30 -19.47
CA LEU A 44 -2.49 -6.29 -19.41
C LEU A 44 -1.08 -6.88 -19.60
N ASP A 45 -0.91 -8.19 -19.55
CA ASP A 45 0.41 -8.81 -19.66
C ASP A 45 1.03 -8.65 -21.05
N THR A 46 2.32 -8.33 -21.05
CA THR A 46 3.13 -8.09 -22.25
C THR A 46 4.19 -9.18 -22.44
N PRO A 47 4.87 -9.26 -23.60
CA PRO A 47 6.03 -10.15 -23.77
C PRO A 47 7.14 -9.91 -22.74
N ILE A 48 7.33 -8.66 -22.27
CA ILE A 48 8.31 -8.34 -21.22
C ILE A 48 7.93 -9.01 -19.91
N ASP A 49 6.66 -8.97 -19.52
CA ASP A 49 6.17 -9.60 -18.28
C ASP A 49 6.36 -11.12 -18.28
N ARG A 50 6.23 -11.74 -19.47
CA ARG A 50 6.46 -13.18 -19.65
C ARG A 50 7.94 -13.53 -19.58
N ALA A 51 8.84 -12.63 -20.00
CA ALA A 51 10.29 -12.82 -19.93
C ALA A 51 10.84 -12.70 -18.49
N ILE A 52 10.13 -12.03 -17.58
CA ILE A 52 10.51 -11.96 -16.16
C ILE A 52 10.40 -13.36 -15.55
N PRO A 53 11.46 -13.88 -14.88
CA PRO A 53 11.41 -15.20 -14.25
C PRO A 53 10.42 -15.23 -13.07
N PHE A 54 9.85 -16.41 -12.81
CA PHE A 54 9.11 -16.68 -11.58
C PHE A 54 10.11 -17.10 -10.49
N ILE A 55 10.15 -16.33 -9.38
CA ILE A 55 11.09 -16.54 -8.26
C ILE A 55 10.29 -16.62 -6.95
N PRO A 56 9.91 -17.82 -6.49
CA PRO A 56 9.04 -18.00 -5.33
C PRO A 56 9.52 -17.35 -4.04
N GLN A 57 10.85 -17.27 -3.83
CA GLN A 57 11.45 -16.70 -2.62
C GLN A 57 11.06 -15.25 -2.38
N PHE A 58 10.72 -14.51 -3.43
CA PHE A 58 10.25 -13.13 -3.31
C PHE A 58 8.90 -13.00 -2.59
N VAL A 59 8.20 -14.09 -2.34
CA VAL A 59 6.99 -14.09 -1.51
C VAL A 59 7.24 -13.53 -0.11
N LEU A 60 8.46 -13.67 0.43
CA LEU A 60 8.82 -13.09 1.72
C LEU A 60 8.80 -11.56 1.67
N ALA A 61 9.33 -10.96 0.60
CA ALA A 61 9.27 -9.51 0.41
C ALA A 61 7.83 -9.02 0.16
N TYR A 62 7.00 -9.83 -0.51
CA TYR A 62 5.58 -9.54 -0.69
C TYR A 62 4.83 -9.52 0.65
N TYR A 63 5.00 -10.51 1.51
CA TYR A 63 4.40 -10.51 2.86
C TYR A 63 4.98 -9.42 3.76
N PHE A 64 6.26 -9.08 3.58
CA PHE A 64 6.89 -7.99 4.33
C PHE A 64 6.20 -6.63 4.08
N TRP A 65 5.46 -6.47 2.99
CA TRP A 65 4.65 -5.28 2.72
C TRP A 65 3.73 -4.90 3.89
N PHE A 66 3.11 -5.87 4.57
CA PHE A 66 2.29 -5.60 5.76
C PHE A 66 3.11 -5.03 6.92
N VAL A 67 4.28 -5.62 7.19
CA VAL A 67 5.21 -5.13 8.23
C VAL A 67 5.71 -3.73 7.88
N TYR A 68 5.97 -3.50 6.60
CA TYR A 68 6.44 -2.20 6.09
C TYR A 68 5.43 -1.08 6.32
N HIS A 69 4.13 -1.36 6.19
CA HIS A 69 3.07 -0.40 6.55
C HIS A 69 3.10 -0.04 8.03
N VAL A 70 3.22 -1.03 8.90
CA VAL A 70 3.33 -0.79 10.35
C VAL A 70 4.57 0.05 10.66
N TRP A 71 5.70 -0.28 10.06
CA TRP A 71 6.94 0.46 10.25
C TRP A 71 6.83 1.94 9.85
N GLY A 72 6.18 2.25 8.73
CA GLY A 72 6.02 3.63 8.27
C GLY A 72 4.92 4.40 9.01
N MET A 73 3.82 3.73 9.36
CA MET A 73 2.65 4.38 9.96
C MET A 73 2.76 4.54 11.48
N LEU A 74 3.31 3.55 12.19
CA LEU A 74 3.31 3.53 13.65
C LEU A 74 4.09 4.70 14.28
N PRO A 75 5.31 5.04 13.84
CA PRO A 75 6.00 6.21 14.36
C PRO A 75 5.22 7.50 14.17
N ALA A 76 4.65 7.70 12.97
CA ALA A 76 3.83 8.88 12.67
C ALA A 76 2.54 8.92 13.50
N PHE A 77 1.91 7.77 13.75
CA PHE A 77 0.74 7.66 14.63
C PHE A 77 1.05 8.01 16.08
N LEU A 78 2.24 7.63 16.57
CA LEU A 78 2.67 7.86 17.96
C LEU A 78 3.19 9.27 18.20
N HIS A 79 3.68 9.94 17.15
CA HIS A 79 4.23 11.28 17.24
C HIS A 79 3.20 12.30 17.75
N GLU A 80 3.63 13.33 18.49
CA GLU A 80 2.71 14.35 19.03
C GLU A 80 2.06 15.17 17.91
N ASP A 81 2.86 15.63 16.93
CA ASP A 81 2.32 16.25 15.71
C ASP A 81 1.76 15.18 14.76
N SER A 82 0.45 15.23 14.57
CA SER A 82 -0.29 14.30 13.72
C SER A 82 -0.22 14.61 12.22
N THR A 83 0.41 15.69 11.82
CA THR A 83 0.37 16.17 10.43
C THR A 83 0.92 15.15 9.45
N GLU A 84 2.08 14.54 9.73
CA GLU A 84 2.68 13.54 8.83
C GLU A 84 1.86 12.23 8.84
N TYR A 85 1.27 11.83 9.97
CA TYR A 85 0.36 10.70 10.02
C TYR A 85 -0.82 10.89 9.06
N TYR A 86 -1.49 12.04 9.11
CA TYR A 86 -2.62 12.32 8.22
C TYR A 86 -2.20 12.47 6.76
N ARG A 87 -1.01 13.02 6.48
CA ARG A 87 -0.46 13.07 5.11
C ARG A 87 -0.33 11.68 4.52
N ILE A 88 0.32 10.78 5.24
CA ILE A 88 0.52 9.39 4.81
C ILE A 88 -0.83 8.69 4.68
N ALA A 89 -1.72 8.79 5.67
CA ALA A 89 -3.03 8.15 5.66
C ALA A 89 -3.89 8.62 4.47
N PHE A 90 -3.98 9.93 4.24
CA PHE A 90 -4.76 10.46 3.11
C PHE A 90 -4.14 10.10 1.75
N ALA A 91 -2.81 10.08 1.64
CA ALA A 91 -2.16 9.60 0.42
C ALA A 91 -2.50 8.13 0.17
N LEU A 92 -2.34 7.24 1.15
CA LEU A 92 -2.70 5.82 1.04
C LEU A 92 -4.17 5.65 0.62
N PHE A 93 -5.08 6.28 1.35
CA PHE A 93 -6.52 6.12 1.11
C PHE A 93 -6.97 6.67 -0.24
N SER A 94 -6.36 7.77 -0.69
CA SER A 94 -6.64 8.30 -2.03
C SER A 94 -6.24 7.32 -3.12
N GLY A 95 -5.06 6.73 -3.04
CA GLY A 95 -4.63 5.71 -4.01
C GLY A 95 -5.48 4.45 -3.96
N MET A 96 -5.81 3.97 -2.76
CA MET A 96 -6.69 2.82 -2.56
C MET A 96 -8.10 3.08 -3.10
N THR A 97 -8.62 4.32 -2.96
CA THR A 97 -9.90 4.72 -3.56
C THR A 97 -9.82 4.74 -5.09
N VAL A 98 -8.76 5.31 -5.65
CA VAL A 98 -8.55 5.30 -7.12
C VAL A 98 -8.45 3.88 -7.64
N PHE A 99 -7.75 2.99 -6.95
CA PHE A 99 -7.69 1.57 -7.31
C PHE A 99 -9.08 0.95 -7.41
N ILE A 100 -9.95 1.12 -6.40
CA ILE A 100 -11.33 0.60 -6.42
C ILE A 100 -12.12 1.20 -7.60
N ILE A 101 -12.02 2.50 -7.83
CA ILE A 101 -12.70 3.17 -8.95
C ILE A 101 -12.21 2.60 -10.29
N VAL A 102 -10.91 2.48 -10.49
CA VAL A 102 -10.33 1.92 -11.72
C VAL A 102 -10.77 0.47 -11.91
N SER A 103 -10.71 -0.36 -10.88
CA SER A 103 -11.17 -1.75 -10.93
C SER A 103 -12.63 -1.86 -11.33
N PHE A 104 -13.44 -0.86 -10.97
CA PHE A 104 -14.86 -0.86 -11.31
C PHE A 104 -15.13 -0.42 -12.76
N ILE A 105 -14.44 0.63 -13.26
CA ILE A 105 -14.66 1.19 -14.60
C ILE A 105 -13.79 0.58 -15.69
N PHE A 106 -12.65 0.00 -15.33
CA PHE A 106 -11.69 -0.63 -16.22
C PHE A 106 -11.25 -1.99 -15.65
N PRO A 107 -12.13 -3.02 -15.69
CA PRO A 107 -11.79 -4.37 -15.24
C PRO A 107 -10.60 -4.90 -16.05
N ASN A 108 -9.55 -5.32 -15.36
CA ASN A 108 -8.30 -5.73 -15.99
C ASN A 108 -7.74 -6.97 -15.31
N MET A 109 -6.90 -7.72 -16.03
CA MET A 109 -6.34 -8.98 -15.53
C MET A 109 -4.97 -9.28 -16.15
N GLN A 110 -4.32 -10.30 -15.62
CA GLN A 110 -3.10 -10.89 -16.18
C GLN A 110 -3.20 -12.43 -16.24
N ASN A 111 -2.43 -13.03 -17.14
CA ASN A 111 -2.34 -14.48 -17.37
C ASN A 111 -0.89 -14.98 -17.19
N LEU A 112 -0.20 -14.48 -16.17
CA LEU A 112 1.23 -14.74 -15.93
C LEU A 112 1.49 -15.83 -14.89
N ARG A 113 0.46 -16.16 -14.09
CA ARG A 113 0.62 -17.13 -13.01
C ARG A 113 0.98 -18.51 -13.57
N PRO A 114 1.99 -19.21 -13.00
CA PRO A 114 2.32 -20.55 -13.43
C PRO A 114 1.16 -21.52 -13.19
N ALA A 115 0.91 -22.44 -14.11
CA ALA A 115 -0.13 -23.45 -14.01
C ALA A 115 0.09 -24.41 -12.83
N HIS A 116 1.35 -24.66 -12.50
CA HIS A 116 1.75 -25.52 -11.37
C HIS A 116 2.75 -24.80 -10.48
N LEU A 117 2.48 -24.80 -9.19
CA LEU A 117 3.40 -24.34 -8.16
C LEU A 117 4.16 -25.57 -7.60
N GLY A 118 5.39 -25.35 -7.13
CA GLY A 118 6.16 -26.40 -6.46
C GLY A 118 5.60 -26.78 -5.08
N ASP A 119 6.17 -27.80 -4.46
CA ASP A 119 5.77 -28.30 -3.13
C ASP A 119 6.54 -27.65 -1.98
N ASP A 120 7.48 -26.75 -2.28
CA ASP A 120 8.27 -26.06 -1.28
C ASP A 120 7.45 -25.03 -0.49
N ILE A 121 8.02 -24.54 0.62
CA ILE A 121 7.33 -23.63 1.53
C ILE A 121 6.94 -22.30 0.84
N PHE A 122 7.78 -21.77 -0.05
CA PHE A 122 7.51 -20.49 -0.73
C PHE A 122 6.36 -20.64 -1.73
N SER A 123 6.34 -21.76 -2.47
CA SER A 123 5.24 -22.10 -3.38
C SER A 123 3.90 -22.24 -2.66
N LYS A 124 3.91 -22.87 -1.46
CA LYS A 124 2.69 -22.95 -0.62
C LYS A 124 2.24 -21.58 -0.12
N MET A 125 3.17 -20.70 0.25
CA MET A 125 2.84 -19.33 0.61
C MET A 125 2.22 -18.56 -0.57
N ILE A 126 2.75 -18.73 -1.79
CA ILE A 126 2.19 -18.12 -3.00
C ILE A 126 0.80 -18.68 -3.31
N ALA A 127 0.58 -19.98 -3.13
CA ALA A 127 -0.73 -20.58 -3.32
C ALA A 127 -1.79 -19.92 -2.42
N ASN A 128 -1.45 -19.59 -1.17
CA ASN A 128 -2.34 -18.86 -0.27
C ASN A 128 -2.64 -17.44 -0.77
N ILE A 129 -1.63 -16.75 -1.31
CA ILE A 129 -1.85 -15.42 -1.93
C ILE A 129 -2.79 -15.57 -3.13
N TYR A 130 -2.53 -16.50 -4.03
CA TYR A 130 -3.32 -16.69 -5.24
C TYR A 130 -4.76 -17.09 -4.98
N ALA A 131 -5.01 -17.74 -3.83
CA ALA A 131 -6.37 -18.11 -3.40
C ALA A 131 -7.17 -16.93 -2.84
N SER A 132 -6.48 -15.93 -2.25
CA SER A 132 -7.11 -14.75 -1.63
C SER A 132 -7.16 -13.51 -2.53
N ASP A 133 -6.25 -13.41 -3.46
CA ASP A 133 -6.04 -12.27 -4.35
C ASP A 133 -6.04 -12.77 -5.80
N THR A 134 -7.10 -12.49 -6.55
CA THR A 134 -7.31 -13.02 -7.89
C THR A 134 -6.33 -12.41 -8.91
N PRO A 135 -6.15 -12.98 -10.12
CA PRO A 135 -5.33 -12.35 -11.17
C PRO A 135 -6.06 -11.20 -11.88
N THR A 136 -7.14 -10.68 -11.28
CA THR A 136 -7.96 -9.60 -11.84
C THR A 136 -7.78 -8.31 -11.07
N ASN A 137 -8.21 -7.18 -11.65
CA ASN A 137 -8.18 -5.86 -11.02
C ASN A 137 -6.78 -5.48 -10.50
N ILE A 138 -5.75 -5.73 -11.30
CA ILE A 138 -4.35 -5.56 -10.91
C ILE A 138 -3.86 -4.11 -11.05
N MET A 139 -4.52 -3.26 -11.85
CA MET A 139 -4.09 -1.89 -12.18
C MET A 139 -4.92 -0.84 -11.47
N PRO A 140 -4.27 0.21 -10.92
CA PRO A 140 -2.84 0.34 -10.66
C PRO A 140 -2.41 -0.51 -9.46
N SER A 141 -1.16 -1.01 -9.44
CA SER A 141 -0.68 -1.85 -8.33
C SER A 141 -0.72 -1.12 -6.99
N ILE A 142 -1.60 -1.57 -6.10
CA ILE A 142 -1.73 -0.99 -4.75
C ILE A 142 -0.52 -1.35 -3.87
N HIS A 143 0.11 -2.49 -4.10
CA HIS A 143 1.32 -2.91 -3.41
C HIS A 143 2.47 -1.93 -3.69
N VAL A 144 2.67 -1.58 -4.96
CA VAL A 144 3.69 -0.63 -5.39
C VAL A 144 3.39 0.77 -4.90
N TYR A 145 2.16 1.24 -5.12
CA TYR A 145 1.75 2.58 -4.70
C TYR A 145 1.93 2.80 -3.19
N ASN A 146 1.40 1.89 -2.39
CA ASN A 146 1.48 2.00 -0.95
C ASN A 146 2.93 1.89 -0.45
N ALA A 147 3.76 1.02 -1.05
CA ALA A 147 5.17 0.94 -0.69
C ALA A 147 5.91 2.28 -0.93
N LEU A 148 5.63 2.97 -2.04
CA LEU A 148 6.19 4.28 -2.35
C LEU A 148 5.73 5.36 -1.36
N VAL A 149 4.44 5.36 -1.01
CA VAL A 149 3.88 6.30 -0.01
C VAL A 149 4.51 6.07 1.36
N ILE A 150 4.63 4.82 1.81
CA ILE A 150 5.24 4.46 3.09
C ILE A 150 6.73 4.84 3.09
N ASN A 151 7.48 4.55 2.02
CA ASN A 151 8.87 4.97 1.89
C ASN A 151 9.00 6.49 2.07
N THR A 152 8.12 7.27 1.44
CA THR A 152 8.08 8.72 1.58
C THR A 152 7.84 9.13 3.03
N GLY A 153 6.90 8.50 3.71
CA GLY A 153 6.59 8.75 5.12
C GLY A 153 7.81 8.50 6.02
N ILE A 154 8.49 7.37 5.84
CA ILE A 154 9.71 7.03 6.58
C ILE A 154 10.81 8.09 6.33
N TRP A 155 11.04 8.48 5.07
CA TRP A 155 12.07 9.47 4.72
C TRP A 155 11.81 10.85 5.30
N ARG A 156 10.56 11.18 5.56
CA ARG A 156 10.14 12.46 6.17
C ARG A 156 10.11 12.42 7.69
N SER A 157 10.27 11.23 8.29
CA SER A 157 10.31 11.11 9.75
C SER A 157 11.55 11.79 10.33
N PRO A 158 11.45 12.37 11.55
CA PRO A 158 12.59 13.01 12.21
C PRO A 158 13.77 12.05 12.41
N GLU A 159 13.49 10.76 12.65
CA GLU A 159 14.51 9.73 12.84
C GLU A 159 15.30 9.48 11.57
N ALA A 160 14.62 9.35 10.43
CA ALA A 160 15.29 9.14 9.14
C ALA A 160 16.09 10.39 8.70
N GLY A 161 15.70 11.59 9.17
CA GLY A 161 16.48 12.81 8.98
C GLY A 161 17.87 12.73 9.63
N LYS A 162 17.97 12.01 10.76
CA LYS A 162 19.21 11.82 11.53
C LYS A 162 20.05 10.64 11.05
N HIS A 163 19.44 9.64 10.41
CA HIS A 163 20.06 8.36 10.08
C HIS A 163 19.89 8.00 8.59
N HIS A 164 20.91 8.29 7.77
CA HIS A 164 20.90 7.93 6.34
C HIS A 164 20.74 6.44 6.09
N ALA A 165 21.27 5.58 6.98
CA ALA A 165 21.12 4.14 6.91
C ALA A 165 19.62 3.71 6.95
N LEU A 166 18.80 4.40 7.74
CA LEU A 166 17.36 4.13 7.83
C LEU A 166 16.65 4.45 6.50
N ARG A 167 17.05 5.51 5.81
CA ARG A 167 16.54 5.83 4.47
C ARG A 167 16.94 4.79 3.45
N GLY A 168 18.22 4.37 3.48
CA GLY A 168 18.73 3.33 2.59
C GLY A 168 18.00 2.00 2.80
N LEU A 169 17.81 1.59 4.04
CA LEU A 169 17.07 0.37 4.37
C LEU A 169 15.61 0.45 3.92
N SER A 170 14.94 1.58 4.16
CA SER A 170 13.56 1.78 3.70
C SER A 170 13.46 1.70 2.18
N LEU A 171 14.35 2.36 1.45
CA LEU A 171 14.38 2.29 -0.01
C LEU A 171 14.63 0.86 -0.51
N PHE A 172 15.58 0.15 0.10
CA PHE A 172 15.84 -1.26 -0.22
C PHE A 172 14.58 -2.11 -0.03
N CYS A 173 13.91 -2.00 1.11
CA CYS A 173 12.66 -2.71 1.39
C CYS A 173 11.57 -2.36 0.36
N CYS A 174 11.41 -1.07 0.03
CA CYS A 174 10.45 -0.61 -0.98
C CYS A 174 10.74 -1.26 -2.35
N ILE A 175 12.00 -1.27 -2.79
CA ILE A 175 12.40 -1.90 -4.06
C ILE A 175 12.12 -3.41 -4.03
N MET A 176 12.45 -4.09 -2.93
CA MET A 176 12.21 -5.53 -2.80
C MET A 176 10.73 -5.86 -2.85
N ILE A 177 9.87 -5.04 -2.25
CA ILE A 177 8.41 -5.19 -2.33
C ILE A 177 7.94 -5.00 -3.79
N ILE A 178 8.41 -3.96 -4.49
CA ILE A 178 8.06 -3.72 -5.90
C ILE A 178 8.48 -4.91 -6.77
N LEU A 179 9.71 -5.37 -6.65
CA LEU A 179 10.23 -6.52 -7.39
C LEU A 179 9.45 -7.80 -7.07
N SER A 180 9.03 -7.99 -5.83
CA SER A 180 8.27 -9.18 -5.44
C SER A 180 6.98 -9.30 -6.23
N THR A 181 6.31 -8.21 -6.54
CA THR A 181 5.02 -8.23 -7.25
C THR A 181 5.13 -8.86 -8.64
N VAL A 182 6.23 -8.62 -9.35
CA VAL A 182 6.47 -9.18 -10.70
C VAL A 182 7.11 -10.57 -10.65
N PHE A 183 8.01 -10.83 -9.69
CA PHE A 183 8.66 -12.13 -9.58
C PHE A 183 7.73 -13.24 -9.10
N ILE A 184 6.72 -12.92 -8.28
CA ILE A 184 5.67 -13.89 -7.93
C ILE A 184 4.44 -13.79 -8.83
N LYS A 185 4.54 -13.10 -9.98
CA LYS A 185 3.47 -13.00 -11.00
C LYS A 185 2.12 -12.50 -10.46
N GLN A 186 2.15 -11.54 -9.52
CA GLN A 186 0.94 -10.86 -9.06
C GLN A 186 0.61 -9.63 -9.92
N HIS A 187 1.63 -8.93 -10.41
CA HIS A 187 1.49 -7.68 -11.16
C HIS A 187 2.29 -7.69 -12.46
N THR A 188 1.91 -6.80 -13.39
CA THR A 188 2.60 -6.53 -14.65
C THR A 188 3.41 -5.24 -14.58
N ILE A 189 4.27 -5.00 -15.54
CA ILE A 189 4.98 -3.71 -15.68
C ILE A 189 4.00 -2.56 -15.89
N ALA A 190 2.89 -2.79 -16.60
CA ALA A 190 1.91 -1.76 -16.89
C ALA A 190 1.23 -1.22 -15.61
N ASP A 191 0.83 -2.10 -14.70
CA ASP A 191 0.21 -1.69 -13.44
C ASP A 191 1.21 -1.12 -12.44
N ILE A 192 2.49 -1.52 -12.48
CA ILE A 192 3.57 -0.84 -11.77
C ILE A 192 3.74 0.60 -12.28
N ILE A 193 3.79 0.82 -13.59
CA ILE A 193 3.87 2.16 -14.18
C ILE A 193 2.65 2.99 -13.75
N GLY A 194 1.45 2.42 -13.82
CA GLY A 194 0.22 3.06 -13.33
C GLY A 194 0.32 3.50 -11.87
N ALA A 195 0.89 2.65 -11.01
CA ALA A 195 1.13 2.97 -9.60
C ALA A 195 2.15 4.11 -9.41
N PHE A 196 3.22 4.15 -10.21
CA PHE A 196 4.19 5.27 -10.18
C PHE A 196 3.56 6.58 -10.62
N VAL A 197 2.77 6.59 -11.70
CA VAL A 197 2.05 7.79 -12.16
C VAL A 197 1.10 8.30 -11.08
N MET A 198 0.31 7.40 -10.49
CA MET A 198 -0.59 7.73 -9.39
C MET A 198 0.18 8.26 -8.17
N TYR A 199 1.31 7.64 -7.83
CA TYR A 199 2.16 8.10 -6.73
C TYR A 199 2.69 9.51 -6.98
N LEU A 200 3.21 9.83 -8.17
CA LEU A 200 3.72 11.16 -8.49
C LEU A 200 2.63 12.23 -8.39
N ALA A 201 1.40 11.93 -8.86
CA ALA A 201 0.27 12.84 -8.74
C ALA A 201 -0.07 13.13 -7.26
N PHE A 202 -0.20 12.10 -6.43
CA PHE A 202 -0.53 12.25 -5.02
C PHE A 202 0.65 12.74 -4.18
N TYR A 203 1.89 12.40 -4.53
CA TYR A 203 3.08 12.98 -3.90
C TYR A 203 3.06 14.51 -4.01
N ARG A 204 2.81 15.03 -5.23
CA ARG A 204 2.73 16.47 -5.45
C ARG A 204 1.62 17.10 -4.62
N PHE A 205 0.51 16.43 -4.43
CA PHE A 205 -0.62 16.94 -3.66
C PHE A 205 -0.40 16.88 -2.15
N PHE A 206 -0.04 15.70 -1.61
CA PHE A 206 0.02 15.47 -0.17
C PHE A 206 1.36 15.83 0.46
N PHE A 207 2.49 15.64 -0.23
CA PHE A 207 3.82 15.76 0.36
C PHE A 207 4.56 17.06 0.01
N THR A 208 3.96 17.94 -0.81
CA THR A 208 4.48 19.28 -1.03
C THR A 208 3.93 20.26 0.02
N ARG A 209 4.43 21.50 0.02
CA ARG A 209 4.00 22.60 0.94
C ARG A 209 2.53 23.02 0.75
N ARG A 210 1.85 22.58 -0.30
CA ARG A 210 0.46 22.97 -0.62
C ARG A 210 -0.58 22.24 0.22
N PHE A 211 -0.27 21.06 0.74
CA PHE A 211 -1.23 20.31 1.56
C PHE A 211 -1.44 21.00 2.91
N ARG A 212 -2.68 21.35 3.19
CA ARG A 212 -3.13 21.81 4.50
C ARG A 212 -4.05 20.76 5.10
N LEU A 213 -3.79 20.42 6.35
CA LEU A 213 -4.65 19.49 7.09
C LEU A 213 -6.05 20.10 7.23
N PRO A 214 -7.14 19.39 6.84
CA PRO A 214 -8.50 19.89 7.06
C PRO A 214 -8.74 20.20 8.53
N ALA A 215 -9.50 21.26 8.82
CA ALA A 215 -9.77 21.74 10.19
C ALA A 215 -10.32 20.63 11.12
N LEU A 216 -11.08 19.69 10.56
CA LEU A 216 -11.61 18.54 11.30
C LEU A 216 -10.52 17.69 11.96
N PHE A 217 -9.35 17.60 11.33
CA PHE A 217 -8.21 16.77 11.77
C PHE A 217 -7.09 17.58 12.42
N SER A 218 -7.15 18.93 12.37
CA SER A 218 -6.22 19.76 13.13
C SER A 218 -6.44 19.56 14.63
N GLU A 219 -5.37 19.35 15.36
CA GLU A 219 -5.40 19.34 16.81
C GLU A 219 -5.47 20.80 17.31
N PRO A 220 -6.25 21.12 18.35
CA PRO A 220 -6.22 22.44 18.92
C PRO A 220 -4.80 22.74 19.39
N ALA A 221 -4.29 23.93 19.05
CA ALA A 221 -3.00 24.38 19.56
C ALA A 221 -3.00 24.20 21.08
N THR A 222 -2.09 23.39 21.60
CA THR A 222 -1.86 23.30 23.05
C THR A 222 -1.37 24.67 23.48
N THR A 223 -2.28 25.48 24.00
CA THR A 223 -1.91 26.68 24.77
C THR A 223 -1.13 26.19 25.99
N LEU A 224 0.20 26.40 25.92
CA LEU A 224 1.11 26.30 27.06
C LEU A 224 0.80 27.39 28.07
#